data_e650c14f99d372a0a5c37ca9867d33e1
#
_entry.id   e650c14f99d372a0a5c37ca9867d33e1
#
_cell.length_a   1.000
_cell.length_b   1.000
_cell.length_c   1.000
_cell.angle_alpha   90.00
_cell.angle_beta   90.00
_cell.angle_gamma   90.00
#
_symmetry.space_group_name_H-M   'P 1'
#
loop_
_entity.id
_entity.type
_entity.pdbx_description
1 polymer ?
#
loop_
_entity_poly.entity_id
_entity_poly.type
_entity_poly.pdbx_seq_one_letter_code
_entity_poly.pdbx_strand_id
1 'polypeptide(L)'
;FFLGGIGPDGHIAFNVRGSDHYSTTRLAPINYETQAAAASDLGGIEVARKRLTITVGLSTITHNRDVAAIVLAAGEAKAAIVADAVESPAGIERPASALHGLPNSAFYLTRGAAKRLTRRQVERLRAESELDTAHQHQIVIDVALRAGRRLAELTEADLRADPFGGVLLDKA
;
A
#
# COMPACT_ATOMS: atom_id res chain seq x y z
N PHE A 1 3.71 8.03 20.48
CA PHE A 1 2.96 8.58 19.35
C PHE A 1 3.86 8.71 18.14
N PHE A 2 3.40 8.24 16.99
CA PHE A 2 4.07 8.43 15.71
C PHE A 2 3.07 9.07 14.73
N LEU A 3 3.50 10.13 14.05
CA LEU A 3 2.75 10.76 12.96
C LEU A 3 3.68 10.92 11.77
N GLY A 4 3.29 10.40 10.61
CA GLY A 4 4.10 10.49 9.40
C GLY A 4 3.29 10.37 8.12
N GLY A 5 3.97 10.51 6.99
CA GLY A 5 3.44 10.21 5.67
C GLY A 5 3.95 8.87 5.15
N ILE A 6 3.45 8.47 3.97
CA ILE A 6 3.99 7.33 3.23
C ILE A 6 4.70 7.82 1.96
N GLY A 7 5.91 7.36 1.76
CA GLY A 7 6.72 7.68 0.58
C GLY A 7 6.35 6.87 -0.66
N PRO A 8 6.95 7.18 -1.82
CA PRO A 8 6.61 6.55 -3.09
C PRO A 8 6.91 5.04 -3.15
N ASP A 9 7.83 4.54 -2.36
CA ASP A 9 8.21 3.13 -2.24
C ASP A 9 7.63 2.44 -0.99
N GLY A 10 6.66 3.08 -0.31
CA GLY A 10 6.04 2.55 0.91
C GLY A 10 6.80 2.83 2.19
N HIS A 11 7.81 3.67 2.17
CA HIS A 11 8.54 4.03 3.38
C HIS A 11 7.73 4.90 4.34
N ILE A 12 8.00 4.73 5.62
CA ILE A 12 7.62 5.66 6.69
C ILE A 12 8.89 6.15 7.39
N ALA A 13 8.93 7.42 7.80
CA ALA A 13 10.17 8.16 8.04
C ALA A 13 11.08 8.00 6.82
N PHE A 14 12.35 7.64 6.95
CA PHE A 14 13.23 7.26 5.84
C PHE A 14 13.61 5.76 5.88
N ASN A 15 12.69 4.91 6.36
CA ASN A 15 12.83 3.47 6.24
C ASN A 15 12.36 3.02 4.85
N VAL A 16 13.26 3.15 3.88
CA VAL A 16 12.98 2.81 2.47
C VAL A 16 12.80 1.30 2.29
N ARG A 17 12.29 0.88 1.13
CA ARG A 17 12.14 -0.52 0.73
C ARG A 17 13.40 -1.33 1.05
N GLY A 18 13.24 -2.49 1.65
CA GLY A 18 14.31 -3.34 2.15
C GLY A 18 14.75 -3.03 3.59
N SER A 19 14.16 -2.02 4.24
CA SER A 19 14.45 -1.75 5.66
C SER A 19 13.91 -2.85 6.54
N ASP A 20 14.78 -3.37 7.41
CA ASP A 20 14.41 -4.36 8.41
C ASP A 20 13.41 -3.76 9.42
N HIS A 21 12.30 -4.48 9.64
CA HIS A 21 11.26 -4.08 10.59
C HIS A 21 11.78 -4.01 12.04
N TYR A 22 12.87 -4.69 12.36
CA TYR A 22 13.53 -4.64 13.67
C TYR A 22 14.59 -3.54 13.79
N SER A 23 14.78 -2.72 12.74
CA SER A 23 15.78 -1.66 12.76
C SER A 23 15.44 -0.56 13.77
N THR A 24 16.46 -0.09 14.46
CA THR A 24 16.38 1.07 15.35
C THR A 24 16.75 2.37 14.61
N THR A 25 16.77 3.50 15.32
CA THR A 25 17.21 4.79 14.78
C THR A 25 18.65 4.68 14.29
N ARG A 26 18.89 5.11 13.05
CA ARG A 26 20.19 4.91 12.37
C ARG A 26 20.42 5.90 11.25
N LEU A 27 21.67 5.97 10.80
CA LEU A 27 22.01 6.53 9.49
C LEU A 27 21.60 5.54 8.40
N ALA A 28 20.88 6.03 7.40
CA ALA A 28 20.41 5.23 6.29
C ALA A 28 20.59 5.96 4.95
N PRO A 29 21.00 5.27 3.88
CA PRO A 29 20.87 5.79 2.53
C PRO A 29 19.39 5.87 2.15
N ILE A 30 19.05 6.79 1.27
CA ILE A 30 17.72 6.88 0.66
C ILE A 30 17.80 6.41 -0.80
N ASN A 31 16.76 5.74 -1.27
CA ASN A 31 16.66 5.25 -2.63
C ASN A 31 16.35 6.38 -3.64
N TYR A 32 16.44 6.09 -4.94
CA TYR A 32 16.25 7.09 -6.00
C TYR A 32 14.89 7.77 -5.97
N GLU A 33 13.83 7.02 -5.67
CA GLU A 33 12.47 7.54 -5.58
C GLU A 33 12.36 8.57 -4.46
N THR A 34 12.96 8.28 -3.31
CA THR A 34 12.99 9.19 -2.16
C THR A 34 13.90 10.39 -2.42
N GLN A 35 15.05 10.18 -3.07
CA GLN A 35 15.94 11.26 -3.47
C GLN A 35 15.23 12.24 -4.42
N ALA A 36 14.52 11.71 -5.40
CA ALA A 36 13.76 12.53 -6.35
C ALA A 36 12.61 13.28 -5.65
N ALA A 37 11.85 12.62 -4.78
CA ALA A 37 10.75 13.22 -4.05
C ALA A 37 11.19 14.31 -3.05
N ALA A 38 12.36 14.14 -2.43
CA ALA A 38 12.89 15.07 -1.42
C ALA A 38 13.95 16.03 -1.97
N ALA A 39 14.20 16.03 -3.28
CA ALA A 39 15.29 16.80 -3.87
C ALA A 39 15.22 18.31 -3.57
N SER A 40 14.01 18.89 -3.64
CA SER A 40 13.80 20.32 -3.33
C SER A 40 14.15 20.65 -1.87
N ASP A 41 13.76 19.77 -0.96
CA ASP A 41 13.96 19.98 0.49
C ASP A 41 15.42 19.75 0.91
N LEU A 42 16.14 18.90 0.16
CA LEU A 42 17.53 18.55 0.42
C LEU A 42 18.56 19.41 -0.33
N GLY A 43 18.13 20.43 -1.06
CA GLY A 43 19.01 21.35 -1.79
C GLY A 43 19.40 20.88 -3.18
N GLY A 44 18.57 20.06 -3.82
CA GLY A 44 18.73 19.56 -5.18
C GLY A 44 19.14 18.10 -5.26
N ILE A 45 18.89 17.47 -6.41
CA ILE A 45 19.13 16.03 -6.62
C ILE A 45 20.60 15.63 -6.41
N GLU A 46 21.54 16.44 -6.82
CA GLU A 46 22.98 16.16 -6.67
C GLU A 46 23.42 16.17 -5.19
N VAL A 47 22.75 16.95 -4.36
CA VAL A 47 22.98 16.96 -2.91
C VAL A 47 22.29 15.76 -2.27
N ALA A 48 21.05 15.49 -2.63
CA ALA A 48 20.27 14.37 -2.12
C ALA A 48 20.95 13.01 -2.36
N ARG A 49 21.56 12.80 -3.53
CA ARG A 49 22.28 11.56 -3.90
C ARG A 49 23.49 11.25 -3.01
N LYS A 50 24.08 12.24 -2.39
CA LYS A 50 25.34 12.10 -1.61
C LYS A 50 25.10 12.10 -0.11
N ARG A 51 23.87 12.28 0.34
CA ARG A 51 23.55 12.39 1.77
C ARG A 51 22.98 11.10 2.34
N LEU A 52 23.40 10.82 3.55
CA LEU A 52 22.71 9.89 4.43
C LEU A 52 21.71 10.67 5.27
N THR A 53 20.63 10.01 5.66
CA THR A 53 19.64 10.55 6.59
C THR A 53 19.69 9.83 7.92
N ILE A 54 19.46 10.54 9.02
CA ILE A 54 19.15 9.91 10.29
C ILE A 54 17.64 9.62 10.26
N THR A 55 17.28 8.35 10.39
CA THR A 55 15.87 7.93 10.41
C THR A 55 15.52 7.25 11.72
N VAL A 56 14.32 7.53 12.22
CA VAL A 56 13.69 6.72 13.28
C VAL A 56 13.42 5.34 12.69
N GLY A 57 13.99 4.30 13.29
CA GLY A 57 13.83 2.93 12.79
C GLY A 57 12.43 2.37 13.06
N LEU A 58 12.04 1.36 12.28
CA LEU A 58 10.71 0.75 12.36
C LEU A 58 10.48 0.13 13.75
N SER A 59 11.46 -0.55 14.32
CA SER A 59 11.36 -1.10 15.68
C SER A 59 11.26 0.01 16.75
N THR A 60 11.89 1.17 16.53
CA THR A 60 11.70 2.31 17.45
C THR A 60 10.26 2.81 17.47
N ILE A 61 9.59 2.77 16.30
CA ILE A 61 8.17 3.15 16.18
C ILE A 61 7.27 2.08 16.81
N THR A 62 7.56 0.78 16.55
CA THR A 62 6.67 -0.33 16.90
C THR A 62 6.97 -0.98 18.25
N HIS A 63 8.04 -0.57 18.95
CA HIS A 63 8.49 -1.17 20.21
C HIS A 63 7.40 -1.20 21.28
N ASN A 64 6.71 -0.09 21.47
CA ASN A 64 5.58 -0.01 22.38
C ASN A 64 4.30 -0.36 21.60
N ARG A 65 3.64 -1.46 21.95
CA ARG A 65 2.41 -1.91 21.31
C ARG A 65 1.22 -0.97 21.50
N ASP A 66 1.27 -0.11 22.52
CA ASP A 66 0.23 0.88 22.80
C ASP A 66 0.44 2.19 22.04
N VAL A 67 1.48 2.26 21.21
CA VAL A 67 1.75 3.45 20.41
C VAL A 67 0.57 3.77 19.47
N ALA A 68 0.13 5.01 19.46
CA ALA A 68 -0.74 5.52 18.40
C ALA A 68 0.15 5.88 17.20
N ALA A 69 0.04 5.09 16.12
CA ALA A 69 0.78 5.29 14.90
C ALA A 69 -0.17 5.77 13.78
N ILE A 70 0.01 7.01 13.33
CA ILE A 70 -0.84 7.64 12.32
C ILE A 70 -0.01 7.89 11.06
N VAL A 71 -0.52 7.38 9.93
CA VAL A 71 0.03 7.64 8.60
C VAL A 71 -0.96 8.45 7.78
N LEU A 72 -0.52 9.58 7.25
CA LEU A 72 -1.31 10.44 6.38
C LEU A 72 -0.92 10.21 4.91
N ALA A 73 -1.89 10.05 4.04
CA ALA A 73 -1.64 10.02 2.59
C ALA A 73 -2.71 10.78 1.81
N ALA A 74 -2.24 11.63 0.89
CA ALA A 74 -3.10 12.45 0.05
C ALA A 74 -2.72 12.33 -1.43
N GLY A 75 -3.74 12.43 -2.29
CA GLY A 75 -3.58 12.43 -3.75
C GLY A 75 -3.59 11.03 -4.37
N GLU A 76 -4.03 10.96 -5.62
CA GLU A 76 -4.19 9.70 -6.36
C GLU A 76 -2.84 9.03 -6.67
N ALA A 77 -1.76 9.82 -6.81
CA ALA A 77 -0.41 9.28 -7.01
C ALA A 77 0.04 8.30 -5.89
N LYS A 78 -0.57 8.40 -4.71
CA LYS A 78 -0.30 7.50 -3.58
C LYS A 78 -1.16 6.24 -3.58
N ALA A 79 -2.16 6.12 -4.44
CA ALA A 79 -3.16 5.05 -4.35
C ALA A 79 -2.57 3.65 -4.46
N ALA A 80 -1.58 3.44 -5.35
CA ALA A 80 -0.96 2.13 -5.53
C ALA A 80 -0.16 1.71 -4.30
N ILE A 81 0.68 2.61 -3.79
CA ILE A 81 1.54 2.29 -2.65
C ILE A 81 0.75 2.17 -1.34
N VAL A 82 -0.34 2.92 -1.21
CA VAL A 82 -1.25 2.79 -0.07
C VAL A 82 -1.93 1.42 -0.06
N ALA A 83 -2.47 0.98 -1.22
CA ALA A 83 -3.10 -0.33 -1.32
C ALA A 83 -2.08 -1.45 -1.03
N ASP A 84 -0.89 -1.38 -1.60
CA ASP A 84 0.18 -2.36 -1.35
C ASP A 84 0.59 -2.38 0.14
N ALA A 85 0.77 -1.22 0.76
CA ALA A 85 1.18 -1.13 2.16
C ALA A 85 0.11 -1.60 3.16
N VAL A 86 -1.18 -1.43 2.83
CA VAL A 86 -2.30 -1.73 3.76
C VAL A 86 -2.85 -3.14 3.57
N GLU A 87 -2.92 -3.64 2.34
CA GLU A 87 -3.63 -4.88 2.00
C GLU A 87 -2.69 -6.07 1.75
N SER A 88 -1.41 -5.83 1.43
CA SER A 88 -0.47 -6.91 1.20
C SER A 88 0.14 -7.43 2.52
N PRO A 89 0.66 -8.68 2.55
CA PRO A 89 1.34 -9.21 3.72
C PRO A 89 2.49 -8.31 4.18
N ALA A 90 2.71 -8.23 5.49
CA ALA A 90 3.82 -7.47 6.04
C ALA A 90 5.18 -8.02 5.59
N GLY A 91 6.12 -7.14 5.26
CA GLY A 91 7.47 -7.52 4.82
C GLY A 91 8.36 -6.33 4.53
N ILE A 92 9.65 -6.57 4.42
CA ILE A 92 10.68 -5.54 4.20
C ILE A 92 10.46 -4.76 2.89
N GLU A 93 9.80 -5.37 1.91
CA GLU A 93 9.44 -4.71 0.64
C GLU A 93 8.38 -3.61 0.83
N ARG A 94 7.72 -3.59 1.99
CA ARG A 94 6.65 -2.66 2.36
C ARG A 94 6.90 -2.12 3.77
N PRO A 95 7.81 -1.18 3.95
CA PRO A 95 8.20 -0.72 5.29
C PRO A 95 7.02 -0.26 6.15
N ALA A 96 6.02 0.42 5.56
CA ALA A 96 4.81 0.84 6.28
C ALA A 96 3.98 -0.33 6.83
N SER A 97 4.14 -1.54 6.28
CA SER A 97 3.44 -2.74 6.78
C SER A 97 3.94 -3.21 8.15
N ALA A 98 5.06 -2.67 8.65
CA ALA A 98 5.50 -2.87 10.02
C ALA A 98 4.42 -2.44 11.05
N LEU A 99 3.53 -1.53 10.65
CA LEU A 99 2.45 -1.05 11.50
C LEU A 99 1.26 -2.02 11.62
N HIS A 100 1.17 -3.08 10.81
CA HIS A 100 0.06 -4.05 10.84
C HIS A 100 -0.09 -4.74 12.21
N GLY A 101 1.01 -4.92 12.93
CA GLY A 101 1.00 -5.52 14.25
C GLY A 101 0.55 -4.60 15.40
N LEU A 102 0.27 -3.33 15.13
CA LEU A 102 -0.08 -2.33 16.14
C LEU A 102 -1.60 -2.12 16.20
N PRO A 103 -2.24 -2.35 17.35
CA PRO A 103 -3.71 -2.20 17.48
C PRO A 103 -4.18 -0.74 17.30
N ASN A 104 -3.31 0.23 17.58
CA ASN A 104 -3.63 1.66 17.50
C ASN A 104 -2.97 2.32 16.26
N SER A 105 -2.72 1.54 15.18
CA SER A 105 -2.26 2.10 13.92
C SER A 105 -3.44 2.52 13.04
N ALA A 106 -3.30 3.66 12.34
CA ALA A 106 -4.33 4.17 11.44
C ALA A 106 -3.73 4.86 10.22
N PHE A 107 -4.31 4.59 9.04
CA PHE A 107 -4.02 5.32 7.81
C PHE A 107 -5.18 6.27 7.52
N TYR A 108 -4.90 7.56 7.55
CA TYR A 108 -5.86 8.61 7.17
C TYR A 108 -5.61 9.00 5.71
N LEU A 109 -6.59 8.69 4.88
CA LEU A 109 -6.45 8.75 3.43
C LEU A 109 -7.46 9.71 2.81
N THR A 110 -7.01 10.55 1.87
CA THR A 110 -7.96 11.21 0.98
C THR A 110 -8.61 10.19 0.04
N ARG A 111 -9.73 10.56 -0.57
CA ARG A 111 -10.42 9.70 -1.56
C ARG A 111 -9.50 9.26 -2.69
N GLY A 112 -8.63 10.14 -3.18
CA GLY A 112 -7.64 9.83 -4.21
C GLY A 112 -6.63 8.78 -3.74
N ALA A 113 -6.06 8.95 -2.54
CA ALA A 113 -5.10 8.00 -1.98
C ALA A 113 -5.72 6.61 -1.68
N ALA A 114 -7.02 6.56 -1.36
CA ALA A 114 -7.76 5.33 -1.11
C ALA A 114 -8.31 4.63 -2.37
N LYS A 115 -8.11 5.23 -3.57
CA LYS A 115 -8.80 4.81 -4.82
C LYS A 115 -8.55 3.36 -5.20
N ARG A 116 -7.37 2.80 -4.87
CA ARG A 116 -6.99 1.42 -5.20
C ARG A 116 -7.22 0.41 -4.06
N LEU A 117 -7.72 0.83 -2.91
CA LEU A 117 -8.11 -0.13 -1.87
C LEU A 117 -9.25 -1.02 -2.41
N THR A 118 -9.13 -2.32 -2.18
CA THR A 118 -10.08 -3.35 -2.64
C THR A 118 -11.51 -2.96 -2.31
N ARG A 119 -11.79 -2.57 -1.07
CA ARG A 119 -13.12 -2.12 -0.66
C ARG A 119 -13.65 -0.98 -1.52
N ARG A 120 -12.83 0.03 -1.83
CA ARG A 120 -13.21 1.18 -2.66
C ARG A 120 -13.47 0.81 -4.10
N GLN A 121 -12.67 -0.10 -4.64
CA GLN A 121 -12.87 -0.61 -6.00
C GLN A 121 -14.16 -1.41 -6.09
N VAL A 122 -14.44 -2.28 -5.10
CA VAL A 122 -15.68 -3.06 -5.02
C VAL A 122 -16.91 -2.16 -4.87
N GLU A 123 -16.85 -1.14 -3.99
CA GLU A 123 -17.93 -0.16 -3.83
C GLU A 123 -18.23 0.54 -5.17
N ARG A 124 -17.20 0.92 -5.91
CA ARG A 124 -17.34 1.54 -7.23
C ARG A 124 -17.95 0.59 -8.26
N LEU A 125 -17.46 -0.65 -8.32
CA LEU A 125 -17.98 -1.67 -9.21
C LEU A 125 -19.47 -1.96 -8.94
N ARG A 126 -19.88 -1.99 -7.68
CA ARG A 126 -21.29 -2.13 -7.29
C ARG A 126 -22.16 -0.97 -7.76
N ALA A 127 -21.62 0.24 -7.75
CA ALA A 127 -22.33 1.46 -8.15
C ALA A 127 -22.49 1.60 -9.67
N GLU A 128 -21.71 0.91 -10.47
CA GLU A 128 -21.87 0.90 -11.93
C GLU A 128 -23.20 0.21 -12.29
N SER A 129 -23.99 0.82 -13.18
CA SER A 129 -25.29 0.27 -13.58
C SER A 129 -25.14 -1.03 -14.37
N GLU A 130 -24.17 -1.07 -15.27
CA GLU A 130 -23.86 -2.21 -16.12
C GLU A 130 -22.35 -2.36 -16.28
N LEU A 131 -21.91 -3.60 -16.43
CA LEU A 131 -20.51 -3.92 -16.74
C LEU A 131 -20.44 -4.34 -18.22
N ASP A 132 -19.62 -3.66 -19.00
CA ASP A 132 -19.34 -4.10 -20.35
C ASP A 132 -18.59 -5.46 -20.36
N THR A 133 -18.68 -6.17 -21.49
CA THR A 133 -18.10 -7.49 -21.63
C THR A 133 -16.59 -7.52 -21.39
N ALA A 134 -15.87 -6.47 -21.79
CA ALA A 134 -14.43 -6.41 -21.59
C ALA A 134 -14.08 -6.31 -20.10
N HIS A 135 -14.84 -5.51 -19.35
CA HIS A 135 -14.67 -5.37 -17.91
C HIS A 135 -15.02 -6.68 -17.17
N GLN A 136 -16.11 -7.36 -17.58
CA GLN A 136 -16.47 -8.66 -17.04
C GLN A 136 -15.36 -9.69 -17.26
N HIS A 137 -14.83 -9.78 -18.49
CA HIS A 137 -13.70 -10.67 -18.80
C HIS A 137 -12.46 -10.36 -17.97
N GLN A 138 -12.13 -9.08 -17.78
CA GLN A 138 -10.98 -8.68 -16.96
C GLN A 138 -11.15 -9.14 -15.51
N ILE A 139 -12.35 -8.98 -14.93
CA ILE A 139 -12.64 -9.46 -13.57
C ILE A 139 -12.39 -10.96 -13.46
N VAL A 140 -12.91 -11.75 -14.41
CA VAL A 140 -12.75 -13.23 -14.41
C VAL A 140 -11.27 -13.61 -14.50
N ILE A 141 -10.51 -12.94 -15.37
CA ILE A 141 -9.06 -13.18 -15.51
C ILE A 141 -8.34 -12.86 -14.20
N ASP A 142 -8.65 -11.71 -13.60
CA ASP A 142 -8.01 -11.29 -12.34
C ASP A 142 -8.34 -12.23 -11.17
N VAL A 143 -9.58 -12.72 -11.10
CA VAL A 143 -9.98 -13.76 -10.13
C VAL A 143 -9.20 -15.05 -10.34
N ALA A 144 -9.07 -15.53 -11.58
CA ALA A 144 -8.30 -16.72 -11.90
C ALA A 144 -6.83 -16.58 -11.48
N LEU A 145 -6.23 -15.42 -11.75
CA LEU A 145 -4.85 -15.12 -11.35
C LEU A 145 -4.68 -15.11 -9.82
N ARG A 146 -5.59 -14.45 -9.09
CA ARG A 146 -5.55 -14.42 -7.62
C ARG A 146 -5.79 -15.79 -6.99
N ALA A 147 -6.67 -16.59 -7.59
CA ALA A 147 -6.94 -17.95 -7.16
C ALA A 147 -5.84 -18.96 -7.56
N GLY A 148 -4.89 -18.57 -8.41
CA GLY A 148 -3.86 -19.46 -8.94
C GLY A 148 -4.41 -20.58 -9.81
N ARG A 149 -5.52 -20.35 -10.52
CA ARG A 149 -6.22 -21.34 -11.35
C ARG A 149 -6.19 -20.95 -12.82
N ARG A 150 -6.28 -21.97 -13.70
CA ARG A 150 -6.54 -21.73 -15.12
C ARG A 150 -8.00 -21.28 -15.30
N LEU A 151 -8.29 -20.44 -16.29
CA LEU A 151 -9.65 -19.96 -16.57
C LEU A 151 -10.66 -21.09 -16.72
N ALA A 152 -10.28 -22.18 -17.39
CA ALA A 152 -11.14 -23.36 -17.59
C ALA A 152 -11.45 -24.15 -16.31
N GLU A 153 -10.72 -23.91 -15.24
CA GLU A 153 -10.87 -24.58 -13.93
C GLU A 153 -11.52 -23.67 -12.89
N LEU A 154 -11.82 -22.42 -13.26
CA LEU A 154 -12.44 -21.46 -12.35
C LEU A 154 -13.88 -21.88 -12.09
N THR A 155 -14.24 -21.92 -10.82
CA THR A 155 -15.58 -22.30 -10.36
C THR A 155 -16.38 -21.09 -9.88
N GLU A 156 -17.70 -21.22 -9.78
CA GLU A 156 -18.54 -20.19 -9.16
C GLU A 156 -18.12 -19.93 -7.70
N ALA A 157 -17.68 -20.96 -6.98
CA ALA A 157 -17.19 -20.82 -5.62
C ALA A 157 -15.92 -19.94 -5.55
N ASP A 158 -15.01 -20.05 -6.50
CA ASP A 158 -13.83 -19.19 -6.60
C ASP A 158 -14.25 -17.73 -6.87
N LEU A 159 -15.21 -17.51 -7.75
CA LEU A 159 -15.76 -16.18 -8.02
C LEU A 159 -16.43 -15.59 -6.77
N ARG A 160 -17.24 -16.35 -6.03
CA ARG A 160 -17.89 -15.89 -4.80
C ARG A 160 -16.91 -15.59 -3.68
N ALA A 161 -15.79 -16.30 -3.62
CA ALA A 161 -14.75 -16.06 -2.62
C ALA A 161 -13.96 -14.77 -2.89
N ASP A 162 -13.95 -14.28 -4.12
CA ASP A 162 -13.26 -13.05 -4.51
C ASP A 162 -14.24 -11.86 -4.45
N PRO A 163 -13.84 -10.71 -3.84
CA PRO A 163 -14.72 -9.56 -3.69
C PRO A 163 -15.27 -8.99 -5.01
N PHE A 164 -14.49 -9.04 -6.09
CA PHE A 164 -14.90 -8.55 -7.43
C PHE A 164 -15.72 -9.59 -8.15
N GLY A 165 -15.31 -10.86 -8.05
CA GLY A 165 -16.06 -12.00 -8.61
C GLY A 165 -17.46 -12.09 -8.02
N GLY A 166 -17.61 -11.87 -6.71
CA GLY A 166 -18.92 -11.81 -6.05
C GLY A 166 -19.82 -10.72 -6.65
N VAL A 167 -19.28 -9.51 -6.86
CA VAL A 167 -20.06 -8.42 -7.51
C VAL A 167 -20.44 -8.77 -8.94
N LEU A 168 -19.55 -9.41 -9.69
CA LEU A 168 -19.85 -9.86 -11.06
C LEU A 168 -21.03 -10.82 -11.08
N LEU A 169 -21.05 -11.80 -10.18
CA LEU A 169 -22.15 -12.77 -10.08
C LEU A 169 -23.47 -12.13 -9.64
N ASP A 170 -23.41 -11.11 -8.78
CA ASP A 170 -24.60 -10.38 -8.32
C ASP A 170 -25.22 -9.51 -9.44
N LYS A 171 -24.46 -9.20 -10.49
CA LYS A 171 -24.87 -8.36 -11.63
C LYS A 171 -25.19 -9.16 -12.91
N ALA A 172 -24.85 -10.45 -12.95
CA ALA A 172 -25.10 -11.35 -14.08
C ALA A 172 -26.53 -11.90 -14.04
#